data_f04124b666727aceddfaf65e678a9b10
#
_entry.id   f04124b666727aceddfaf65e678a9b10
#
_cell.length_a   1.000
_cell.length_b   1.000
_cell.length_c   1.000
_cell.angle_alpha   90.00
_cell.angle_beta   90.00
_cell.angle_gamma   90.00
#
_symmetry.space_group_name_H-M   'P 1'
#
loop_
_entity.id
_entity.type
_entity.pdbx_description
1 polymer ?
#
loop_
_entity_poly.entity_id
_entity_poly.type
_entity_poly.pdbx_seq_one_letter_code
_entity_poly.pdbx_strand_id
1 'polypeptide(L)'
;ALCLHSPPNADRRDRRADMILTSPLTGIPVMLALFALILWITVVGANYPSELLFRGFAFLGEKFRGLLQAISAPPAVVGCVTDGIYLTLTWVVSVMLPPMAIFFPMFTLLEDVGYLPRIAFNLDGLFRRAGAHGKQSLTMCMGFGCNAAGVVGCRIIDSPRERLIATITN
;
A
#
# COMPACT_ATOMS: atom_id res chain seq x y z
N ALA A 1 23.25 -27.34 -3.36
CA ALA A 1 23.02 -26.86 -4.73
C ALA A 1 21.79 -27.61 -5.28
N LEU A 2 20.60 -27.06 -5.09
CA LEU A 2 19.37 -27.53 -5.74
C LEU A 2 19.17 -26.67 -6.99
N CYS A 3 19.60 -27.18 -8.14
CA CYS A 3 19.18 -26.64 -9.44
C CYS A 3 17.73 -26.98 -9.66
N LEU A 4 16.82 -26.04 -9.39
CA LEU A 4 15.42 -26.13 -9.82
C LEU A 4 15.39 -26.04 -11.35
N HIS A 5 15.10 -27.14 -11.99
CA HIS A 5 14.89 -27.23 -13.43
C HIS A 5 13.53 -26.57 -13.74
N SER A 6 13.54 -25.32 -14.19
CA SER A 6 12.34 -24.66 -14.72
C SER A 6 11.97 -25.26 -16.07
N PRO A 7 10.69 -25.54 -16.37
CA PRO A 7 10.27 -26.07 -17.66
C PRO A 7 10.55 -25.05 -18.78
N PRO A 8 11.02 -25.52 -19.98
CA PRO A 8 11.54 -24.65 -21.04
C PRO A 8 10.51 -23.72 -21.71
N ASN A 9 9.23 -23.86 -21.39
CA ASN A 9 8.17 -23.01 -21.93
C ASN A 9 7.84 -21.79 -21.02
N ALA A 10 8.18 -21.83 -19.74
CA ALA A 10 8.05 -20.68 -18.83
C ALA A 10 9.08 -19.58 -19.21
N ASP A 11 10.30 -19.98 -19.56
CA ASP A 11 11.39 -19.08 -19.93
C ASP A 11 11.11 -18.16 -21.13
N ARG A 12 10.29 -18.61 -22.10
CA ARG A 12 9.97 -17.80 -23.29
C ARG A 12 8.94 -16.72 -23.03
N ARG A 13 7.98 -16.96 -22.15
CA ARG A 13 6.97 -15.96 -21.77
C ARG A 13 7.57 -14.93 -20.83
N ASP A 14 8.38 -15.38 -19.88
CA ASP A 14 9.09 -14.53 -18.94
C ASP A 14 10.11 -13.64 -19.66
N ARG A 15 10.86 -14.17 -20.63
CA ARG A 15 11.81 -13.38 -21.45
C ARG A 15 11.11 -12.32 -22.31
N ARG A 16 9.91 -12.59 -22.84
CA ARG A 16 9.16 -11.59 -23.61
C ARG A 16 8.57 -10.52 -22.69
N ALA A 17 8.03 -10.91 -21.56
CA ALA A 17 7.59 -9.98 -20.53
C ALA A 17 8.77 -9.14 -20.01
N ASP A 18 9.91 -9.75 -19.73
CA ASP A 18 11.13 -9.05 -19.33
C ASP A 18 11.60 -8.04 -20.38
N MET A 19 11.61 -8.42 -21.65
CA MET A 19 12.07 -7.56 -22.75
C MET A 19 11.17 -6.33 -22.92
N ILE A 20 9.87 -6.47 -22.70
CA ILE A 20 8.90 -5.36 -22.78
C ILE A 20 8.97 -4.49 -21.52
N LEU A 21 9.09 -5.09 -20.33
CA LEU A 21 9.14 -4.37 -19.07
C LEU A 21 10.50 -3.74 -18.77
N THR A 22 11.60 -4.29 -19.31
CA THR A 22 12.97 -3.80 -19.07
C THR A 22 13.40 -2.76 -20.12
N SER A 23 12.63 -2.57 -21.20
CA SER A 23 12.91 -1.51 -22.19
C SER A 23 12.62 -0.14 -21.58
N PRO A 24 13.57 0.81 -21.58
CA PRO A 24 13.37 2.13 -20.96
C PRO A 24 12.25 2.95 -21.58
N LEU A 25 11.90 2.69 -22.85
CA LEU A 25 10.85 3.43 -23.55
C LEU A 25 9.44 2.88 -23.32
N THR A 26 9.30 1.55 -23.16
CA THR A 26 7.99 0.89 -22.98
C THR A 26 7.76 0.44 -21.53
N GLY A 27 8.82 0.18 -20.78
CA GLY A 27 8.74 -0.26 -19.39
C GLY A 27 8.17 0.82 -18.45
N ILE A 28 8.62 2.08 -18.62
CA ILE A 28 8.15 3.19 -17.76
C ILE A 28 6.64 3.44 -17.91
N PRO A 29 6.05 3.60 -19.14
CA PRO A 29 4.61 3.83 -19.25
C PRO A 29 3.77 2.62 -18.82
N VAL A 30 4.23 1.40 -19.09
CA VAL A 30 3.54 0.17 -18.62
C VAL A 30 3.56 0.10 -17.09
N MET A 31 4.69 0.44 -16.49
CA MET A 31 4.85 0.51 -15.03
C MET A 31 3.90 1.52 -14.39
N LEU A 32 3.83 2.74 -14.94
CA LEU A 32 2.93 3.78 -14.47
C LEU A 32 1.46 3.40 -14.67
N ALA A 33 1.12 2.78 -15.80
CA ALA A 33 -0.24 2.33 -16.08
C ALA A 33 -0.68 1.24 -15.10
N LEU A 34 0.19 0.28 -14.79
CA LEU A 34 -0.11 -0.80 -13.85
C LEU A 34 -0.21 -0.28 -12.42
N PHE A 35 0.65 0.65 -12.02
CA PHE A 35 0.57 1.31 -10.73
C PHE A 35 -0.73 2.14 -10.60
N ALA A 36 -1.08 2.91 -11.62
CA ALA A 36 -2.33 3.67 -11.67
C ALA A 36 -3.56 2.74 -11.63
N LEU A 37 -3.50 1.59 -12.30
CA LEU A 37 -4.55 0.58 -12.27
C LEU A 37 -4.77 0.02 -10.86
N ILE A 38 -3.68 -0.30 -10.15
CA ILE A 38 -3.76 -0.80 -8.76
C ILE A 38 -4.36 0.25 -7.84
N LEU A 39 -3.90 1.49 -7.94
CA LEU A 39 -4.46 2.59 -7.15
C LEU A 39 -5.95 2.78 -7.47
N TRP A 40 -6.32 2.73 -8.74
CA TRP A 40 -7.71 2.85 -9.15
C TRP A 40 -8.59 1.73 -8.60
N ILE A 41 -8.15 0.47 -8.72
CA ILE A 41 -8.85 -0.69 -8.15
C ILE A 41 -8.95 -0.58 -6.62
N THR A 42 -7.88 -0.13 -5.97
CA THR A 42 -7.85 0.03 -4.51
C THR A 42 -8.87 1.08 -4.06
N VAL A 43 -8.90 2.25 -4.71
CA VAL A 43 -9.82 3.35 -4.35
C VAL A 43 -11.27 2.97 -4.64
N VAL A 44 -11.56 2.48 -5.84
CA VAL A 44 -12.92 2.12 -6.25
C VAL A 44 -13.41 0.88 -5.49
N GLY A 45 -12.55 -0.13 -5.36
CA GLY A 45 -12.88 -1.37 -4.65
C GLY A 45 -13.07 -1.19 -3.15
N ALA A 46 -12.35 -0.26 -2.53
CA ALA A 46 -12.48 0.04 -1.10
C ALA A 46 -13.73 0.84 -0.74
N ASN A 47 -14.28 1.59 -1.69
CA ASN A 47 -15.37 2.53 -1.41
C ASN A 47 -16.65 1.81 -0.89
N TYR A 48 -17.04 0.73 -1.54
CA TYR A 48 -18.22 -0.05 -1.13
C TYR A 48 -18.06 -0.72 0.25
N PRO A 49 -16.96 -1.46 0.54
CA PRO A 49 -16.74 -2.02 1.87
C PRO A 49 -16.60 -0.96 2.97
N SER A 50 -15.98 0.20 2.67
CA SER A 50 -15.85 1.30 3.62
C SER A 50 -17.22 1.86 4.04
N GLU A 51 -18.11 2.07 3.09
CA GLU A 51 -19.46 2.56 3.36
C GLU A 51 -20.28 1.54 4.16
N LEU A 52 -20.17 0.25 3.83
CA LEU A 52 -20.86 -0.81 4.54
C LEU A 52 -20.36 -0.91 6.00
N LEU A 53 -19.07 -0.85 6.22
CA LEU A 53 -18.46 -0.84 7.55
C LEU A 53 -18.91 0.38 8.36
N PHE A 54 -18.85 1.56 7.75
CA PHE A 54 -19.26 2.79 8.41
C PHE A 54 -20.73 2.73 8.85
N ARG A 55 -21.64 2.27 7.99
CA ARG A 55 -23.06 2.10 8.32
C ARG A 55 -23.26 1.08 9.44
N GLY A 56 -22.54 -0.04 9.41
CA GLY A 56 -22.60 -1.05 10.46
C GLY A 56 -22.15 -0.51 11.82
N PHE A 57 -21.03 0.19 11.85
CA PHE A 57 -20.54 0.81 13.08
C PHE A 57 -21.42 1.98 13.54
N ALA A 58 -21.97 2.76 12.64
CA ALA A 58 -22.92 3.83 12.99
C ALA A 58 -24.16 3.27 13.70
N PHE A 59 -24.75 2.19 13.17
CA PHE A 59 -25.87 1.49 13.81
C PHE A 59 -25.50 0.97 15.22
N LEU A 60 -24.30 0.40 15.36
CA LEU A 60 -23.80 -0.07 16.66
C LEU A 60 -23.59 1.09 17.65
N GLY A 61 -23.13 2.24 17.14
CA GLY A 61 -22.94 3.47 17.92
C GLY A 61 -24.25 4.04 18.47
N GLU A 62 -25.32 4.01 17.68
CA GLU A 62 -26.64 4.42 18.16
C GLU A 62 -27.15 3.52 19.30
N LYS A 63 -26.94 2.21 19.20
CA LYS A 63 -27.27 1.27 20.28
C LYS A 63 -26.43 1.53 21.52
N PHE A 64 -25.14 1.78 21.35
CA PHE A 64 -24.23 2.10 22.45
C PHE A 64 -24.59 3.41 23.15
N ARG A 65 -24.97 4.44 22.38
CA ARG A 65 -25.48 5.71 22.90
C ARG A 65 -26.78 5.51 23.73
N GLY A 66 -27.71 4.72 23.23
CA GLY A 66 -28.93 4.37 23.93
C GLY A 66 -28.67 3.64 25.26
N LEU A 67 -27.70 2.75 25.29
CA LEU A 67 -27.27 2.03 26.51
C LEU A 67 -26.67 2.98 27.54
N LEU A 68 -25.79 3.91 27.11
CA LEU A 68 -25.22 4.90 28.04
C LEU A 68 -26.28 5.86 28.61
N GLN A 69 -27.27 6.23 27.83
CA GLN A 69 -28.40 7.05 28.31
C GLN A 69 -29.28 6.28 29.31
N ALA A 70 -29.49 4.96 29.11
CA ALA A 70 -30.25 4.13 30.02
C ALA A 70 -29.57 4.00 31.41
N ILE A 71 -28.25 4.12 31.49
CA ILE A 71 -27.47 4.10 32.73
C ILE A 71 -27.46 5.49 33.42
N SER A 72 -28.18 6.48 32.89
CA SER A 72 -28.24 7.85 33.42
C SER A 72 -26.86 8.55 33.48
N ALA A 73 -25.98 8.26 32.52
CA ALA A 73 -24.68 8.92 32.42
C ALA A 73 -24.83 10.42 32.12
N PRO A 74 -23.97 11.29 32.65
CA PRO A 74 -24.01 12.72 32.37
C PRO A 74 -23.90 12.99 30.86
N PRO A 75 -24.66 13.93 30.28
CA PRO A 75 -24.69 14.15 28.84
C PRO A 75 -23.32 14.54 28.25
N ALA A 76 -22.47 15.18 29.05
CA ALA A 76 -21.10 15.50 28.65
C ALA A 76 -20.24 14.24 28.45
N VAL A 77 -20.40 13.22 29.28
CA VAL A 77 -19.66 11.95 29.17
C VAL A 77 -20.19 11.14 27.97
N VAL A 78 -21.51 11.09 27.80
CA VAL A 78 -22.12 10.42 26.63
C VAL A 78 -21.60 11.05 25.34
N GLY A 79 -21.61 12.38 25.22
CA GLY A 79 -21.09 13.08 24.03
C GLY A 79 -19.59 12.81 23.80
N CYS A 80 -18.76 12.90 24.84
CA CYS A 80 -17.33 12.64 24.71
C CYS A 80 -17.03 11.21 24.24
N VAL A 81 -17.72 10.21 24.78
CA VAL A 81 -17.48 8.80 24.46
C VAL A 81 -18.07 8.42 23.09
N THR A 82 -19.31 8.82 22.81
CA THR A 82 -19.98 8.42 21.55
C THR A 82 -19.58 9.29 20.36
N ASP A 83 -19.58 10.61 20.52
CA ASP A 83 -19.32 11.53 19.41
C ASP A 83 -17.83 11.86 19.28
N GLY A 84 -17.07 11.76 20.36
CA GLY A 84 -15.62 11.91 20.34
C GLY A 84 -14.91 10.59 19.98
N ILE A 85 -14.80 9.71 20.95
CA ILE A 85 -13.95 8.51 20.84
C ILE A 85 -14.52 7.49 19.83
N TYR A 86 -15.79 7.11 19.99
CA TYR A 86 -16.39 6.06 19.19
C TYR A 86 -16.53 6.48 17.72
N LEU A 87 -17.04 7.67 17.44
CA LEU A 87 -17.21 8.15 16.07
C LEU A 87 -15.86 8.29 15.35
N THR A 88 -14.84 8.82 16.02
CA THR A 88 -13.49 8.95 15.46
C THR A 88 -12.89 7.57 15.16
N LEU A 89 -13.00 6.62 16.09
CA LEU A 89 -12.52 5.25 15.89
C LEU A 89 -13.23 4.58 14.71
N THR A 90 -14.55 4.69 14.66
CA THR A 90 -15.39 4.17 13.57
C THR A 90 -14.97 4.74 12.22
N TRP A 91 -14.77 6.05 12.16
CA TRP A 91 -14.37 6.72 10.92
C TRP A 91 -12.99 6.25 10.46
N VAL A 92 -12.00 6.21 11.35
CA VAL A 92 -10.64 5.75 11.02
C VAL A 92 -10.64 4.28 10.56
N VAL A 93 -11.33 3.39 11.26
CA VAL A 93 -11.39 1.96 10.89
C VAL A 93 -12.10 1.78 9.56
N SER A 94 -13.24 2.45 9.33
CA SER A 94 -14.01 2.31 8.10
C SER A 94 -13.29 2.86 6.87
N VAL A 95 -12.48 3.92 7.02
CA VAL A 95 -11.75 4.53 5.91
C VAL A 95 -10.42 3.86 5.64
N MET A 96 -9.71 3.40 6.69
CA MET A 96 -8.36 2.85 6.54
C MET A 96 -8.33 1.33 6.27
N LEU A 97 -9.24 0.55 6.89
CA LEU A 97 -9.18 -0.90 6.82
C LEU A 97 -9.44 -1.45 5.41
N PRO A 98 -10.49 -1.04 4.66
CA PRO A 98 -10.77 -1.61 3.34
C PRO A 98 -9.70 -1.31 2.28
N PRO A 99 -9.18 -0.08 2.13
CA PRO A 99 -8.07 0.17 1.21
C PRO A 99 -6.83 -0.66 1.53
N MET A 100 -6.50 -0.78 2.82
CA MET A 100 -5.37 -1.60 3.24
C MET A 100 -5.57 -3.08 2.94
N ALA A 101 -6.77 -3.61 3.19
CA ALA A 101 -7.10 -5.01 2.91
C ALA A 101 -7.05 -5.36 1.42
N ILE A 102 -7.26 -4.40 0.52
CA ILE A 102 -7.14 -4.59 -0.94
C ILE A 102 -5.70 -4.34 -1.40
N PHE A 103 -5.08 -3.26 -0.92
CA PHE A 103 -3.76 -2.83 -1.37
C PHE A 103 -2.67 -3.85 -1.00
N PHE A 104 -2.64 -4.35 0.24
CA PHE A 104 -1.58 -5.27 0.68
C PHE A 104 -1.52 -6.57 -0.13
N PRO A 105 -2.62 -7.32 -0.34
CA PRO A 105 -2.58 -8.53 -1.17
C PRO A 105 -2.19 -8.23 -2.61
N MET A 106 -2.67 -7.13 -3.20
CA MET A 106 -2.29 -6.76 -4.56
C MET A 106 -0.81 -6.40 -4.64
N PHE A 107 -0.28 -5.69 -3.65
CA PHE A 107 1.12 -5.32 -3.58
C PHE A 107 2.02 -6.55 -3.42
N THR A 108 1.65 -7.48 -2.52
CA THR A 108 2.38 -8.75 -2.33
C THR A 108 2.35 -9.59 -3.60
N LEU A 109 1.22 -9.63 -4.31
CA LEU A 109 1.12 -10.33 -5.59
C LEU A 109 2.09 -9.74 -6.64
N LEU A 110 2.23 -8.41 -6.69
CA LEU A 110 3.20 -7.76 -7.57
C LEU A 110 4.65 -8.07 -7.18
N GLU A 111 4.92 -8.16 -5.90
CA GLU A 111 6.22 -8.55 -5.37
C GLU A 111 6.54 -9.98 -5.76
N ASP A 112 5.61 -10.92 -5.56
CA ASP A 112 5.77 -12.34 -5.89
C ASP A 112 5.96 -12.58 -7.41
N VAL A 113 5.28 -11.81 -8.25
CA VAL A 113 5.48 -11.84 -9.72
C VAL A 113 6.86 -11.28 -10.13
N GLY A 114 7.61 -10.69 -9.18
CA GLY A 114 8.93 -10.10 -9.45
C GLY A 114 8.85 -8.76 -10.18
N TYR A 115 7.72 -8.09 -10.12
CA TYR A 115 7.51 -6.79 -10.76
C TYR A 115 8.30 -5.66 -10.07
N LEU A 116 8.36 -5.66 -8.74
CA LEU A 116 9.09 -4.66 -7.97
C LEU A 116 10.61 -4.61 -8.26
N PRO A 117 11.32 -5.74 -8.33
CA PRO A 117 12.73 -5.73 -8.74
C PRO A 117 12.95 -5.16 -10.14
N ARG A 118 12.02 -5.39 -11.07
CA ARG A 118 12.09 -4.85 -12.44
C ARG A 118 11.92 -3.33 -12.47
N ILE A 119 11.01 -2.80 -11.64
CA ILE A 119 10.87 -1.34 -11.44
C ILE A 119 12.16 -0.75 -10.90
N ALA A 120 12.71 -1.35 -9.84
CA ALA A 120 13.96 -0.89 -9.24
C ALA A 120 15.11 -0.85 -10.25
N PHE A 121 15.20 -1.85 -11.13
CA PHE A 121 16.21 -1.90 -12.17
C PHE A 121 16.03 -0.80 -13.24
N ASN A 122 14.80 -0.56 -13.70
CA ASN A 122 14.52 0.49 -14.71
C ASN A 122 14.75 1.91 -14.16
N LEU A 123 14.42 2.12 -12.89
CA LEU A 123 14.59 3.41 -12.22
C LEU A 123 16.01 3.64 -11.72
N ASP A 124 16.83 2.58 -11.56
CA ASP A 124 18.21 2.68 -11.08
C ASP A 124 19.05 3.65 -11.93
N GLY A 125 18.89 3.60 -13.26
CA GLY A 125 19.58 4.52 -14.17
C GLY A 125 19.22 6.00 -13.97
N LEU A 126 17.96 6.29 -13.62
CA LEU A 126 17.48 7.63 -13.34
C LEU A 126 17.94 8.10 -11.95
N PHE A 127 17.81 7.24 -10.95
CA PHE A 127 18.21 7.52 -9.57
C PHE A 127 19.73 7.64 -9.41
N ARG A 128 20.53 6.90 -10.17
CA ARG A 128 22.00 7.06 -10.21
C ARG A 128 22.43 8.44 -10.66
N ARG A 129 21.71 9.07 -11.59
CA ARG A 129 21.97 10.47 -12.00
C ARG A 129 21.68 11.47 -10.87
N ALA A 130 20.77 11.12 -9.97
CA ALA A 130 20.44 11.90 -8.78
C ALA A 130 21.31 11.53 -7.56
N GLY A 131 22.28 10.61 -7.71
CA GLY A 131 23.14 10.15 -6.61
C GLY A 131 22.48 9.16 -5.66
N ALA A 132 21.38 8.53 -6.08
CA ALA A 132 20.62 7.54 -5.32
C ALA A 132 20.72 6.15 -5.97
N HIS A 133 20.38 5.09 -5.24
CA HIS A 133 20.44 3.70 -5.71
C HIS A 133 19.04 3.12 -5.93
N GLY A 134 18.95 2.06 -6.77
CA GLY A 134 17.68 1.41 -7.12
C GLY A 134 16.86 0.89 -5.91
N LYS A 135 17.50 0.57 -4.79
CA LYS A 135 16.81 0.23 -3.54
C LYS A 135 15.97 1.38 -2.98
N GLN A 136 16.38 2.64 -3.19
CA GLN A 136 15.62 3.82 -2.79
C GLN A 136 14.37 4.02 -3.66
N SER A 137 14.46 3.72 -4.96
CA SER A 137 13.30 3.81 -5.84
C SER A 137 12.18 2.85 -5.43
N LEU A 138 12.56 1.64 -4.97
CA LEU A 138 11.61 0.65 -4.47
C LEU A 138 10.88 1.15 -3.22
N THR A 139 11.61 1.69 -2.24
CA THR A 139 11.00 2.20 -1.00
C THR A 139 10.11 3.42 -1.28
N MET A 140 10.49 4.30 -2.20
CA MET A 140 9.65 5.41 -2.64
C MET A 140 8.36 4.94 -3.33
N CYS A 141 8.43 3.93 -4.21
CA CYS A 141 7.24 3.35 -4.83
C CYS A 141 6.28 2.77 -3.79
N MET A 142 6.81 2.12 -2.74
CA MET A 142 6.02 1.66 -1.59
C MET A 142 5.38 2.82 -0.83
N GLY A 143 6.12 3.91 -0.63
CA GLY A 143 5.68 5.11 0.06
C GLY A 143 4.49 5.82 -0.61
N PHE A 144 4.40 5.79 -1.95
CA PHE A 144 3.23 6.31 -2.68
C PHE A 144 1.93 5.57 -2.35
N GLY A 145 2.01 4.27 -2.07
CA GLY A 145 0.84 3.48 -1.64
C GLY A 145 0.59 3.58 -0.14
N CYS A 146 1.65 3.39 0.66
CA CYS A 146 1.61 3.46 2.11
C CYS A 146 2.94 3.98 2.64
N ASN A 147 2.95 5.22 3.17
CA ASN A 147 4.14 5.85 3.73
C ASN A 147 4.79 4.99 4.84
N ALA A 148 3.98 4.36 5.71
CA ALA A 148 4.49 3.47 6.75
C ALA A 148 5.25 2.28 6.16
N ALA A 149 4.74 1.66 5.09
CA ALA A 149 5.43 0.57 4.39
C ALA A 149 6.72 1.06 3.71
N GLY A 150 6.72 2.25 3.11
CA GLY A 150 7.90 2.89 2.54
C GLY A 150 9.01 3.10 3.56
N VAL A 151 8.68 3.70 4.70
CA VAL A 151 9.64 3.94 5.80
C VAL A 151 10.19 2.63 6.39
N VAL A 152 9.34 1.62 6.61
CA VAL A 152 9.80 0.29 7.06
C VAL A 152 10.65 -0.38 6.00
N GLY A 153 10.29 -0.25 4.73
CA GLY A 153 11.07 -0.75 3.59
C GLY A 153 12.47 -0.16 3.48
N CYS A 154 12.71 1.05 3.99
CA CYS A 154 14.03 1.67 4.01
C CYS A 154 15.08 0.87 4.79
N ARG A 155 14.65 -0.11 5.61
CA ARG A 155 15.57 -1.04 6.30
C ARG A 155 16.38 -1.93 5.35
N ILE A 156 15.92 -2.11 4.11
CA ILE A 156 16.61 -2.89 3.08
C ILE A 156 17.88 -2.16 2.56
N ILE A 157 17.98 -0.86 2.82
CA ILE A 157 19.09 -0.04 2.39
C ILE A 157 20.27 -0.23 3.37
N ASP A 158 21.40 -0.70 2.85
CA ASP A 158 22.58 -1.07 3.66
C ASP A 158 23.31 0.17 4.21
N SER A 159 23.35 1.26 3.43
CA SER A 159 24.03 2.50 3.80
C SER A 159 23.22 3.33 4.78
N PRO A 160 23.73 3.67 5.99
CA PRO A 160 23.00 4.49 6.96
C PRO A 160 22.61 5.87 6.44
N ARG A 161 23.48 6.47 5.62
CA ARG A 161 23.23 7.81 5.00
C ARG A 161 22.10 7.76 3.98
N GLU A 162 22.12 6.75 3.13
CA GLU A 162 21.07 6.57 2.11
C GLU A 162 19.73 6.18 2.73
N ARG A 163 19.77 5.38 3.78
CA ARG A 163 18.59 5.02 4.58
C ARG A 163 17.95 6.25 5.19
N LEU A 164 18.74 7.16 5.77
CA LEU A 164 18.24 8.41 6.33
C LEU A 164 17.57 9.27 5.26
N ILE A 165 18.22 9.44 4.11
CA ILE A 165 17.67 10.19 2.98
C ILE A 165 16.35 9.56 2.52
N ALA A 166 16.31 8.25 2.31
CA ALA A 166 15.11 7.54 1.90
C ALA A 166 13.96 7.67 2.92
N THR A 167 14.28 7.66 4.22
CA THR A 167 13.28 7.82 5.29
C THR A 167 12.71 9.25 5.33
N ILE A 168 13.53 10.26 5.02
CA ILE A 168 13.10 11.67 5.00
C ILE A 168 12.27 11.97 3.75
N THR A 169 12.56 11.28 2.64
CA THR A 169 11.88 11.51 1.35
C THR A 169 10.59 10.71 1.19
N ASN A 170 10.35 9.68 2.01
CA ASN A 170 9.09 8.97 2.13
C ASN A 170 8.14 9.68 3.08
#